data_8144cf67d22c8e035f785a440fab1382
#
_entry.id   8144cf67d22c8e035f785a440fab1382
#
_cell.length_a   1.000
_cell.length_b   1.000
_cell.length_c   1.000
_cell.angle_alpha   90.00
_cell.angle_beta   90.00
_cell.angle_gamma   90.00
#
_symmetry.space_group_name_H-M   'P 1'
#
loop_
_entity.id
_entity.type
_entity.pdbx_description
1 polymer ?
#
loop_
_entity_poly.entity_id
_entity_poly.type
_entity_poly.pdbx_seq_one_letter_code
_entity_poly.pdbx_strand_id
1 'polypeptide(L)'
;MLRRRGTLSTDSNLLEDGSRLIDRLLDKFCARHKVKKPQTHRTEARQAFIRLIKKKRKGKKLIDKTKLIQIRCLQADFQLFLDFLGKQSSTLLACFSRHDYKCLQAAFKMYEQQKMMFEQNVRRCADRIISIYQPHLRPIVRGKAKATVEFGAKVGASIVSGYTYVDHISWDAYNESSDLGMLPKEIQADKLYLGKENRKHIKSCHVNCYNRPLGRPPKEENDTHAEDKKRAIGERNEIEGTFGTTKRVYRADDIRAKLDQTADTWIGACFFAKNIMKFLRGLLCLIFEKSGLKTFQKRIMRIFDSMEAVLPTPQGCMKEIN
;
A
#
# COMPACT_ATOMS: atom_id res chain seq x y z
N MET A 1 -2.75 -1.56 -4.64
CA MET A 1 -2.49 -2.22 -3.36
C MET A 1 -1.08 -2.75 -3.36
N LEU A 2 -0.28 -2.24 -2.46
CA LEU A 2 1.15 -2.40 -2.43
C LEU A 2 1.52 -3.43 -1.37
N ARG A 3 1.85 -4.61 -1.83
CA ARG A 3 2.25 -5.70 -0.97
C ARG A 3 3.77 -5.83 -0.98
N ARG A 4 4.46 -5.33 0.05
CA ARG A 4 5.70 -5.99 0.42
C ARG A 4 5.32 -7.42 0.84
N ARG A 5 5.93 -8.42 0.25
CA ARG A 5 5.90 -9.80 0.76
C ARG A 5 6.58 -9.81 2.13
N GLY A 6 5.82 -9.44 3.14
CA GLY A 6 6.16 -9.57 4.55
C GLY A 6 4.90 -10.11 5.18
N THR A 7 5.02 -11.15 5.95
CA THR A 7 3.96 -11.63 6.85
C THR A 7 3.28 -10.40 7.45
N LEU A 8 1.95 -10.35 7.35
CA LEU A 8 1.12 -9.38 8.07
C LEU A 8 1.75 -9.18 9.44
N SER A 9 2.16 -7.93 9.72
CA SER A 9 2.80 -7.62 10.99
C SER A 9 1.79 -7.88 12.10
N THR A 10 1.90 -9.04 12.74
CA THR A 10 1.18 -9.28 13.98
C THR A 10 1.73 -8.33 15.03
N ASP A 11 0.95 -8.02 16.07
CA ASP A 11 1.41 -7.16 17.15
C ASP A 11 2.77 -7.60 17.70
N SER A 12 2.98 -8.92 17.83
CA SER A 12 4.26 -9.47 18.26
C SER A 12 5.41 -9.23 17.30
N ASN A 13 5.16 -9.18 15.99
CA ASN A 13 6.17 -8.82 14.99
C ASN A 13 6.55 -7.34 15.11
N LEU A 14 5.55 -6.46 15.31
CA LEU A 14 5.79 -5.02 15.50
C LEU A 14 6.62 -4.73 16.74
N LEU A 15 6.32 -5.41 17.86
CA LEU A 15 7.09 -5.30 19.09
C LEU A 15 8.53 -5.82 18.90
N GLU A 16 8.71 -6.91 18.17
CA GLU A 16 10.06 -7.42 17.80
C GLU A 16 10.81 -6.42 16.91
N ASP A 17 10.13 -5.78 15.95
CA ASP A 17 10.75 -4.74 15.11
C ASP A 17 11.14 -3.50 15.94
N GLY A 18 10.35 -3.14 16.96
CA GLY A 18 10.69 -2.08 17.91
C GLY A 18 11.96 -2.39 18.70
N SER A 19 12.07 -3.58 19.29
CA SER A 19 13.27 -4.02 20.01
C SER A 19 14.49 -4.04 19.10
N ARG A 20 14.36 -4.51 17.87
CA ARG A 20 15.43 -4.49 16.88
C ARG A 20 15.88 -3.08 16.51
N LEU A 21 14.95 -2.15 16.41
CA LEU A 21 15.26 -0.77 16.08
C LEU A 21 16.13 -0.13 17.15
N ILE A 22 15.70 -0.24 18.43
CA ILE A 22 16.44 0.32 19.58
C ILE A 22 17.86 -0.26 19.63
N ASP A 23 17.97 -1.57 19.51
CA ASP A 23 19.26 -2.27 19.54
C ASP A 23 20.20 -1.81 18.42
N ARG A 24 19.67 -1.66 17.20
CA ARG A 24 20.41 -1.13 16.03
C ARG A 24 20.83 0.32 16.23
N LEU A 25 19.98 1.16 16.81
CA LEU A 25 20.34 2.57 17.06
C LEU A 25 21.44 2.68 18.12
N LEU A 26 21.39 1.85 19.15
CA LEU A 26 22.47 1.75 20.14
C LEU A 26 23.77 1.26 19.48
N ASP A 27 23.72 0.23 18.65
CA ASP A 27 24.90 -0.25 17.89
C ASP A 27 25.52 0.88 17.06
N LYS A 28 24.68 1.60 16.30
CA LYS A 28 25.11 2.72 15.47
C LYS A 28 25.78 3.83 16.27
N PHE A 29 25.18 4.19 17.41
CA PHE A 29 25.74 5.20 18.31
C PHE A 29 27.08 4.73 18.90
N CYS A 30 27.11 3.53 19.48
CA CYS A 30 28.28 3.00 20.15
C CYS A 30 29.45 2.78 19.19
N ALA A 31 29.19 2.30 17.97
CA ALA A 31 30.21 2.15 16.93
C ALA A 31 30.80 3.50 16.50
N ARG A 32 29.96 4.53 16.35
CA ARG A 32 30.41 5.88 15.96
C ARG A 32 31.28 6.54 17.01
N HIS A 33 30.92 6.39 18.28
CA HIS A 33 31.56 7.11 19.39
C HIS A 33 32.51 6.24 20.20
N LYS A 34 32.73 4.97 19.79
CA LYS A 34 33.62 4.00 20.48
C LYS A 34 33.28 3.82 21.96
N VAL A 35 31.98 3.86 22.30
CA VAL A 35 31.46 3.68 23.66
C VAL A 35 30.92 2.26 23.83
N LYS A 36 31.08 1.69 25.03
CA LYS A 36 30.54 0.36 25.34
C LYS A 36 29.00 0.37 25.29
N LYS A 37 28.42 -0.55 24.52
CA LYS A 37 26.98 -0.71 24.40
C LYS A 37 26.38 -1.18 25.74
N PRO A 38 25.29 -0.55 26.21
CA PRO A 38 24.55 -1.06 27.37
C PRO A 38 23.82 -2.37 27.01
N GLN A 39 23.61 -3.22 28.03
CA GLN A 39 22.90 -4.47 27.84
C GLN A 39 21.40 -4.21 27.70
N THR A 40 20.81 -4.63 26.57
CA THR A 40 19.38 -4.51 26.29
C THR A 40 18.63 -5.80 26.66
N HIS A 41 17.28 -5.71 26.76
CA HIS A 41 16.40 -6.84 27.02
C HIS A 41 16.01 -7.58 25.74
N ARG A 42 16.64 -7.26 24.61
CA ARG A 42 16.33 -7.83 23.30
C ARG A 42 16.37 -9.36 23.26
N THR A 43 17.33 -9.97 23.94
CA THR A 43 17.47 -11.44 23.95
C THR A 43 16.25 -12.11 24.56
N GLU A 44 15.72 -11.57 25.66
CA GLU A 44 14.51 -12.07 26.32
C GLU A 44 13.28 -11.92 25.44
N ALA A 45 13.06 -10.70 24.89
CA ALA A 45 11.98 -10.40 23.95
C ALA A 45 12.03 -11.33 22.74
N ARG A 46 13.22 -11.53 22.15
CA ARG A 46 13.45 -12.41 21.00
C ARG A 46 13.16 -13.86 21.32
N GLN A 47 13.57 -14.36 22.46
CA GLN A 47 13.29 -15.75 22.87
C GLN A 47 11.79 -15.98 23.07
N ALA A 48 11.07 -15.04 23.70
CA ALA A 48 9.63 -15.10 23.84
C ALA A 48 8.93 -15.13 22.47
N PHE A 49 9.36 -14.28 21.55
CA PHE A 49 8.88 -14.25 20.17
C PHE A 49 9.13 -15.56 19.43
N ILE A 50 10.35 -16.11 19.49
CA ILE A 50 10.70 -17.39 18.82
C ILE A 50 9.85 -18.54 19.38
N ARG A 51 9.63 -18.60 20.71
CA ARG A 51 8.76 -19.62 21.32
C ARG A 51 7.33 -19.55 20.75
N LEU A 52 6.80 -18.32 20.51
CA LEU A 52 5.49 -18.13 19.93
C LEU A 52 5.44 -18.59 18.46
N ILE A 53 6.41 -18.21 17.62
CA ILE A 53 6.36 -18.53 16.19
C ILE A 53 6.59 -20.03 15.92
N LYS A 54 7.39 -20.72 16.73
CA LYS A 54 7.63 -22.16 16.61
C LYS A 54 6.39 -23.01 16.95
N LYS A 55 5.40 -22.48 17.67
CA LYS A 55 4.17 -23.22 17.98
C LYS A 55 3.24 -23.27 16.77
N LYS A 56 2.85 -24.49 16.36
CA LYS A 56 1.90 -24.73 15.26
C LYS A 56 0.50 -24.17 15.60
N ARG A 57 0.01 -24.39 16.81
CA ARG A 57 -1.24 -23.81 17.33
C ARG A 57 -0.92 -22.76 18.39
N LYS A 58 -1.37 -21.52 18.17
CA LYS A 58 -1.09 -20.36 19.03
C LYS A 58 -2.34 -20.04 19.85
N GLY A 59 -2.42 -20.52 21.06
CA GLY A 59 -3.52 -20.17 21.98
C GLY A 59 -3.42 -18.73 22.48
N LYS A 60 -4.56 -18.12 22.81
CA LYS A 60 -4.65 -16.73 23.29
C LYS A 60 -3.71 -16.48 24.49
N LYS A 61 -3.70 -17.37 25.49
CA LYS A 61 -2.83 -17.26 26.68
C LYS A 61 -1.33 -17.13 26.32
N LEU A 62 -0.85 -17.89 25.33
CA LEU A 62 0.55 -17.82 24.89
C LEU A 62 0.85 -16.51 24.15
N ILE A 63 -0.09 -16.04 23.31
CA ILE A 63 0.03 -14.77 22.61
C ILE A 63 0.11 -13.62 23.61
N ASP A 64 -0.81 -13.57 24.57
CA ASP A 64 -0.90 -12.51 25.57
C ASP A 64 0.33 -12.51 26.48
N LYS A 65 0.80 -13.70 26.92
CA LYS A 65 2.06 -13.82 27.68
C LYS A 65 3.26 -13.29 26.90
N THR A 66 3.35 -13.63 25.62
CA THR A 66 4.45 -13.16 24.76
C THR A 66 4.41 -11.65 24.57
N LYS A 67 3.22 -11.09 24.28
CA LYS A 67 3.05 -9.64 24.17
C LYS A 67 3.45 -8.90 25.45
N LEU A 68 3.03 -9.41 26.60
CA LEU A 68 3.37 -8.81 27.89
C LEU A 68 4.89 -8.74 28.09
N ILE A 69 5.61 -9.84 27.82
CA ILE A 69 7.08 -9.88 27.90
C ILE A 69 7.68 -8.85 26.92
N GLN A 70 7.26 -8.87 25.66
CA GLN A 70 7.78 -7.95 24.66
C GLN A 70 7.51 -6.47 24.99
N ILE A 71 6.33 -6.13 25.53
CA ILE A 71 5.99 -4.76 25.96
C ILE A 71 6.89 -4.32 27.11
N ARG A 72 7.08 -5.18 28.13
CA ARG A 72 7.97 -4.89 29.28
C ARG A 72 9.43 -4.70 28.87
N CYS A 73 9.94 -5.61 28.05
CA CYS A 73 11.31 -5.52 27.51
C CYS A 73 11.49 -4.23 26.71
N LEU A 74 10.55 -3.92 25.81
CA LEU A 74 10.62 -2.73 24.98
C LEU A 74 10.52 -1.44 25.80
N GLN A 75 9.69 -1.42 26.85
CA GLN A 75 9.63 -0.31 27.80
C GLN A 75 10.98 -0.07 28.49
N ALA A 76 11.58 -1.13 29.02
CA ALA A 76 12.88 -1.04 29.66
C ALA A 76 13.98 -0.60 28.69
N ASP A 77 13.95 -1.11 27.46
CA ASP A 77 14.92 -0.73 26.42
C ASP A 77 14.75 0.73 25.95
N PHE A 78 13.51 1.26 25.87
CA PHE A 78 13.30 2.68 25.62
C PHE A 78 13.85 3.56 26.75
N GLN A 79 13.58 3.21 28.01
CA GLN A 79 14.09 3.96 29.15
C GLN A 79 15.62 3.94 29.16
N LEU A 80 16.22 2.77 29.00
CA LEU A 80 17.67 2.60 28.91
C LEU A 80 18.28 3.42 27.75
N PHE A 81 17.61 3.45 26.60
CA PHE A 81 18.04 4.23 25.44
C PHE A 81 18.02 5.74 25.74
N LEU A 82 16.95 6.24 26.35
CA LEU A 82 16.83 7.65 26.72
C LEU A 82 17.85 8.04 27.81
N ASP A 83 18.01 7.23 28.84
CA ASP A 83 18.96 7.48 29.91
C ASP A 83 20.42 7.43 29.43
N PHE A 84 20.71 6.50 28.51
CA PHE A 84 22.04 6.38 27.92
C PHE A 84 22.37 7.58 27.03
N LEU A 85 21.43 8.01 26.17
CA LEU A 85 21.64 9.17 25.30
C LEU A 85 21.57 10.51 26.04
N GLY A 86 20.74 10.62 27.06
CA GLY A 86 20.60 11.82 27.89
C GLY A 86 21.89 12.19 28.64
N LYS A 87 22.78 11.23 28.85
CA LYS A 87 24.11 11.42 29.45
C LYS A 87 25.15 11.90 28.42
N GLN A 88 24.80 11.95 27.15
CA GLN A 88 25.70 12.30 26.07
C GLN A 88 25.47 13.74 25.58
N SER A 89 26.51 14.36 25.00
CA SER A 89 26.38 15.68 24.38
C SER A 89 25.42 15.65 23.18
N SER A 90 24.66 16.71 22.98
CA SER A 90 23.72 16.86 21.84
C SER A 90 24.39 16.72 20.46
N THR A 91 25.66 17.08 20.37
CA THR A 91 26.45 16.91 19.12
C THR A 91 26.67 15.45 18.76
N LEU A 92 26.67 14.55 19.74
CA LEU A 92 26.84 13.11 19.51
C LEU A 92 25.57 12.49 18.88
N LEU A 93 24.41 13.09 19.10
CA LEU A 93 23.13 12.63 18.52
C LEU A 93 23.05 12.85 16.99
N ALA A 94 23.91 13.70 16.44
CA ALA A 94 24.01 13.92 14.97
C ALA A 94 24.40 12.67 14.17
N CYS A 95 24.76 11.56 14.84
CA CYS A 95 25.00 10.28 14.17
C CYS A 95 23.73 9.64 13.59
N PHE A 96 22.55 10.03 14.08
CA PHE A 96 21.27 9.50 13.59
C PHE A 96 20.79 10.25 12.37
N SER A 97 20.34 9.50 11.37
CA SER A 97 19.74 10.08 10.18
C SER A 97 18.30 10.55 10.48
N ARG A 98 17.76 11.44 9.62
CA ARG A 98 16.35 11.85 9.69
C ARG A 98 15.39 10.64 9.65
N HIS A 99 15.77 9.59 8.92
CA HIS A 99 15.00 8.35 8.87
C HIS A 99 15.04 7.60 10.21
N ASP A 100 16.19 7.56 10.90
CA ASP A 100 16.30 6.91 12.21
C ASP A 100 15.39 7.59 13.23
N TYR A 101 15.32 8.93 13.24
CA TYR A 101 14.39 9.68 14.10
C TYR A 101 12.93 9.39 13.78
N LYS A 102 12.55 9.37 12.50
CA LYS A 102 11.18 9.01 12.09
C LYS A 102 10.80 7.61 12.55
N CYS A 103 11.71 6.63 12.39
CA CYS A 103 11.49 5.27 12.85
C CYS A 103 11.39 5.19 14.38
N LEU A 104 12.21 5.94 15.11
CA LEU A 104 12.17 5.99 16.57
C LEU A 104 10.84 6.55 17.09
N GLN A 105 10.37 7.67 16.52
CA GLN A 105 9.06 8.24 16.84
C GLN A 105 7.92 7.26 16.54
N ALA A 106 7.98 6.59 15.39
CA ALA A 106 7.00 5.58 15.02
C ALA A 106 7.02 4.37 15.98
N ALA A 107 8.21 3.94 16.40
CA ALA A 107 8.36 2.83 17.36
C ALA A 107 7.82 3.21 18.75
N PHE A 108 8.03 4.44 19.19
CA PHE A 108 7.50 4.93 20.45
C PHE A 108 5.96 4.99 20.42
N LYS A 109 5.38 5.63 19.38
CA LYS A 109 3.93 5.66 19.20
C LYS A 109 3.33 4.25 19.10
N MET A 110 4.00 3.34 18.37
CA MET A 110 3.60 1.93 18.29
C MET A 110 3.60 1.25 19.65
N TYR A 111 4.65 1.47 20.46
CA TYR A 111 4.74 0.92 21.81
C TYR A 111 3.57 1.39 22.68
N GLU A 112 3.29 2.69 22.71
CA GLU A 112 2.16 3.25 23.47
C GLU A 112 0.83 2.65 23.04
N GLN A 113 0.60 2.54 21.73
CA GLN A 113 -0.61 1.91 21.16
C GLN A 113 -0.72 0.43 21.57
N GLN A 114 0.37 -0.34 21.51
CA GLN A 114 0.37 -1.76 21.86
C GLN A 114 0.16 -1.96 23.39
N LYS A 115 0.75 -1.10 24.21
CA LYS A 115 0.56 -1.09 25.65
C LYS A 115 -0.90 -0.80 26.00
N MET A 116 -1.46 0.29 25.48
CA MET A 116 -2.86 0.67 25.69
C MET A 116 -3.83 -0.42 25.24
N MET A 117 -3.64 -0.96 24.02
CA MET A 117 -4.49 -2.03 23.49
C MET A 117 -4.42 -3.31 24.35
N PHE A 118 -3.25 -3.61 24.91
CA PHE A 118 -3.07 -4.76 25.80
C PHE A 118 -3.75 -4.56 27.15
N GLU A 119 -3.56 -3.40 27.79
CA GLU A 119 -4.13 -3.05 29.10
C GLU A 119 -5.66 -2.96 29.04
N GLN A 120 -6.21 -2.35 27.99
CA GLN A 120 -7.66 -2.21 27.81
C GLN A 120 -8.32 -3.42 27.14
N ASN A 121 -7.55 -4.46 26.77
CA ASN A 121 -8.01 -5.64 26.04
C ASN A 121 -8.78 -5.28 24.75
N VAL A 122 -8.38 -4.20 24.08
CA VAL A 122 -8.95 -3.77 22.80
C VAL A 122 -8.05 -4.16 21.61
N ARG A 123 -8.65 -4.36 20.44
CA ARG A 123 -7.91 -4.79 19.22
C ARG A 123 -7.72 -3.67 18.21
N ARG A 124 -8.29 -2.50 18.43
CA ARG A 124 -8.28 -1.36 17.51
C ARG A 124 -7.92 -0.09 18.26
N CYS A 125 -7.16 0.76 17.61
CA CYS A 125 -6.90 2.13 18.03
C CYS A 125 -6.85 3.04 16.81
N ALA A 126 -7.07 4.34 17.03
CA ALA A 126 -6.94 5.36 15.99
C ALA A 126 -5.48 5.43 15.50
N ASP A 127 -5.28 5.78 14.25
CA ASP A 127 -3.96 5.98 13.63
C ASP A 127 -2.95 4.86 13.90
N ARG A 128 -3.42 3.62 13.96
CA ARG A 128 -2.61 2.47 14.35
C ARG A 128 -1.38 2.32 13.48
N ILE A 129 -0.21 2.32 14.11
CA ILE A 129 1.06 2.01 13.45
C ILE A 129 1.12 0.51 13.16
N ILE A 130 1.32 0.16 11.89
CA ILE A 130 1.44 -1.23 11.41
C ILE A 130 2.82 -1.53 10.82
N SER A 131 3.64 -0.49 10.64
CA SER A 131 5.04 -0.59 10.23
C SER A 131 5.83 0.56 10.81
N ILE A 132 6.91 0.25 11.51
CA ILE A 132 7.83 1.26 12.07
C ILE A 132 8.62 1.95 10.95
N TYR A 133 8.94 1.20 9.89
CA TYR A 133 9.76 1.69 8.78
C TYR A 133 8.95 2.45 7.72
N GLN A 134 7.64 2.28 7.73
CA GLN A 134 6.68 2.97 6.86
C GLN A 134 5.47 3.39 7.71
N PRO A 135 5.62 4.39 8.58
CA PRO A 135 4.60 4.77 9.56
C PRO A 135 3.35 5.41 8.94
N HIS A 136 3.39 5.77 7.68
CA HIS A 136 2.24 6.26 6.91
C HIS A 136 1.28 5.17 6.47
N LEU A 137 1.70 3.90 6.48
CA LEU A 137 0.81 2.79 6.10
C LEU A 137 -0.35 2.64 7.08
N ARG A 138 -1.56 2.47 6.54
CA ARG A 138 -2.77 2.22 7.31
C ARG A 138 -3.46 0.92 6.87
N PRO A 139 -4.17 0.24 7.79
CA PRO A 139 -4.98 -0.92 7.44
C PRO A 139 -6.25 -0.47 6.71
N ILE A 140 -6.53 -1.06 5.55
CA ILE A 140 -7.74 -0.82 4.76
C ILE A 140 -8.62 -2.06 4.87
N VAL A 141 -9.79 -1.92 5.50
CA VAL A 141 -10.76 -3.02 5.63
C VAL A 141 -11.57 -3.11 4.34
N ARG A 142 -11.51 -4.24 3.65
CA ARG A 142 -12.19 -4.43 2.35
C ARG A 142 -13.26 -5.54 2.34
N GLY A 143 -13.44 -6.27 3.40
CA GLY A 143 -14.50 -7.31 3.50
C GLY A 143 -14.41 -8.43 2.46
N LYS A 144 -13.27 -8.60 1.75
CA LYS A 144 -13.09 -9.67 0.77
C LYS A 144 -12.80 -11.01 1.45
N ALA A 145 -13.36 -12.10 0.94
CA ALA A 145 -13.21 -13.45 1.50
C ALA A 145 -11.74 -13.91 1.66
N LYS A 146 -10.84 -13.52 0.75
CA LYS A 146 -9.41 -13.90 0.79
C LYS A 146 -8.53 -12.99 1.65
N ALA A 147 -8.90 -11.73 1.84
CA ALA A 147 -8.13 -10.78 2.65
C ALA A 147 -9.09 -9.72 3.20
N THR A 148 -9.35 -9.79 4.48
CA THR A 148 -10.25 -8.85 5.19
C THR A 148 -9.61 -7.46 5.35
N VAL A 149 -8.29 -7.39 5.37
CA VAL A 149 -7.52 -6.15 5.52
C VAL A 149 -6.43 -6.10 4.46
N GLU A 150 -6.34 -4.98 3.79
CA GLU A 150 -5.30 -4.66 2.83
C GLU A 150 -4.47 -3.48 3.34
N PHE A 151 -3.23 -3.35 2.87
CA PHE A 151 -2.30 -2.29 3.27
C PHE A 151 -1.76 -1.62 2.01
N GLY A 152 -1.65 -0.32 2.01
CA GLY A 152 -1.11 0.44 0.89
C GLY A 152 -1.87 1.73 0.63
N ALA A 153 -1.47 2.45 -0.41
CA ALA A 153 -2.18 3.64 -0.84
C ALA A 153 -3.49 3.29 -1.54
N LYS A 154 -4.51 4.10 -1.32
CA LYS A 154 -5.66 4.21 -2.19
C LYS A 154 -5.32 5.15 -3.33
N VAL A 155 -5.59 4.74 -4.54
CA VAL A 155 -5.30 5.52 -5.75
C VAL A 155 -6.61 5.70 -6.51
N GLY A 156 -7.07 6.94 -6.58
CA GLY A 156 -8.08 7.39 -7.50
C GLY A 156 -7.43 7.66 -8.86
N ALA A 157 -8.00 7.12 -9.92
CA ALA A 157 -7.49 7.33 -11.25
C ALA A 157 -8.63 7.42 -12.26
N SER A 158 -8.47 8.29 -13.26
CA SER A 158 -9.36 8.45 -14.38
C SER A 158 -8.67 8.06 -15.70
N ILE A 159 -9.46 7.70 -16.70
CA ILE A 159 -8.98 7.45 -18.05
C ILE A 159 -9.67 8.44 -18.99
N VAL A 160 -8.87 9.24 -19.67
CA VAL A 160 -9.34 10.20 -20.68
C VAL A 160 -8.62 9.90 -21.99
N SER A 161 -9.37 9.64 -23.05
CA SER A 161 -8.81 9.25 -24.36
C SER A 161 -7.83 8.08 -24.28
N GLY A 162 -8.09 7.18 -23.29
CA GLY A 162 -7.29 5.99 -23.02
C GLY A 162 -5.97 6.24 -22.26
N TYR A 163 -5.64 7.48 -21.91
CA TYR A 163 -4.53 7.81 -21.00
C TYR A 163 -5.02 7.85 -19.58
N THR A 164 -4.21 7.34 -18.67
CA THR A 164 -4.56 7.24 -17.26
C THR A 164 -3.97 8.42 -16.48
N TYR A 165 -4.82 9.10 -15.73
CA TYR A 165 -4.44 10.17 -14.82
C TYR A 165 -4.60 9.68 -13.39
N VAL A 166 -3.64 9.98 -12.54
CA VAL A 166 -3.75 9.74 -11.09
C VAL A 166 -4.35 11.00 -10.48
N ASP A 167 -5.60 10.90 -10.06
CA ASP A 167 -6.35 12.04 -9.54
C ASP A 167 -6.06 12.27 -8.06
N HIS A 168 -5.94 11.19 -7.30
CA HIS A 168 -5.72 11.24 -5.86
C HIS A 168 -4.92 10.03 -5.37
N ILE A 169 -3.98 10.26 -4.45
CA ILE A 169 -3.27 9.22 -3.70
C ILE A 169 -3.47 9.51 -2.21
N SER A 170 -3.95 8.52 -1.46
CA SER A 170 -4.09 8.62 -0.01
C SER A 170 -3.61 7.35 0.67
N TRP A 171 -2.89 7.52 1.77
CA TRP A 171 -2.46 6.43 2.65
C TRP A 171 -3.47 6.16 3.77
N ASP A 172 -4.47 7.03 3.92
CA ASP A 172 -5.53 6.90 4.90
C ASP A 172 -6.74 6.12 4.36
N ALA A 173 -7.47 5.50 5.28
CA ALA A 173 -8.72 4.81 4.95
C ALA A 173 -9.87 5.81 4.86
N TYR A 174 -9.96 6.50 3.73
CA TYR A 174 -11.07 7.45 3.46
C TYR A 174 -12.13 6.82 2.54
N ASN A 175 -13.29 7.49 2.45
CA ASN A 175 -14.35 7.07 1.54
C ASN A 175 -14.09 7.60 0.14
N GLU A 176 -13.74 6.73 -0.80
CA GLU A 176 -13.44 7.07 -2.20
C GLU A 176 -14.62 7.74 -2.94
N SER A 177 -15.85 7.61 -2.42
CA SER A 177 -17.02 8.26 -3.02
C SER A 177 -16.97 9.80 -2.99
N SER A 178 -16.11 10.38 -2.14
CA SER A 178 -15.88 11.84 -2.07
C SER A 178 -14.98 12.37 -3.18
N ASP A 179 -14.29 11.49 -3.91
CA ASP A 179 -13.30 11.88 -4.93
C ASP A 179 -13.93 12.21 -6.29
N LEU A 180 -15.25 12.28 -6.38
CA LEU A 180 -15.93 12.68 -7.61
C LEU A 180 -15.69 14.19 -7.84
N GLY A 181 -14.60 14.51 -8.53
CA GLY A 181 -14.16 15.88 -8.82
C GLY A 181 -14.88 16.53 -10.01
N MET A 182 -14.13 17.24 -10.87
CA MET A 182 -14.68 17.85 -12.08
C MET A 182 -15.31 16.79 -12.99
N LEU A 183 -16.58 16.99 -13.32
CA LEU A 183 -17.35 16.05 -14.13
C LEU A 183 -17.17 16.38 -15.63
N PRO A 184 -16.77 15.41 -16.46
CA PRO A 184 -16.79 15.52 -17.93
C PRO A 184 -18.23 15.44 -18.44
N LYS A 185 -18.44 15.57 -19.75
CA LYS A 185 -19.77 15.44 -20.39
C LYS A 185 -20.38 14.05 -20.21
N GLU A 186 -19.54 13.02 -20.11
CA GLU A 186 -19.94 11.64 -19.86
C GLU A 186 -19.00 11.00 -18.85
N ILE A 187 -19.53 10.22 -17.91
CA ILE A 187 -18.75 9.55 -16.87
C ILE A 187 -19.15 8.08 -16.74
N GLN A 188 -18.15 7.23 -16.63
CA GLN A 188 -18.26 5.83 -16.25
C GLN A 188 -17.51 5.61 -14.94
N ALA A 189 -18.22 5.28 -13.88
CA ALA A 189 -17.63 5.15 -12.55
C ALA A 189 -18.02 3.83 -11.90
N ASP A 190 -17.20 3.35 -10.95
CA ASP A 190 -17.57 2.19 -10.14
C ASP A 190 -18.75 2.54 -9.21
N LYS A 191 -19.50 1.51 -8.79
CA LYS A 191 -20.66 1.66 -7.90
C LYS A 191 -20.36 2.48 -6.63
N LEU A 192 -19.13 2.40 -6.15
CA LEU A 192 -18.69 3.12 -4.95
C LEU A 192 -18.83 4.64 -5.12
N TYR A 193 -18.52 5.15 -6.32
CA TYR A 193 -18.63 6.58 -6.66
C TYR A 193 -20.06 7.01 -7.00
N LEU A 194 -20.96 6.07 -7.24
CA LEU A 194 -22.33 6.35 -7.69
C LEU A 194 -23.37 6.22 -6.57
N GLY A 195 -23.03 6.72 -5.39
CA GLY A 195 -23.96 6.88 -4.28
C GLY A 195 -25.12 7.85 -4.62
N LYS A 196 -26.13 7.87 -3.78
CA LYS A 196 -27.37 8.67 -4.00
C LYS A 196 -27.06 10.16 -4.24
N GLU A 197 -26.15 10.72 -3.46
CA GLU A 197 -25.76 12.14 -3.54
C GLU A 197 -24.98 12.45 -4.81
N ASN A 198 -24.00 11.61 -5.14
CA ASN A 198 -23.20 11.78 -6.35
C ASN A 198 -24.04 11.64 -7.62
N ARG A 199 -25.04 10.74 -7.63
CA ARG A 199 -25.99 10.62 -8.76
C ARG A 199 -26.85 11.87 -8.91
N LYS A 200 -27.28 12.49 -7.80
CA LYS A 200 -27.98 13.79 -7.85
C LYS A 200 -27.08 14.89 -8.44
N HIS A 201 -25.83 14.93 -8.00
CA HIS A 201 -24.84 15.87 -8.51
C HIS A 201 -24.55 15.67 -9.99
N ILE A 202 -24.28 14.44 -10.45
CA ILE A 202 -24.11 14.10 -11.88
C ILE A 202 -25.30 14.58 -12.70
N LYS A 203 -26.52 14.31 -12.23
CA LYS A 203 -27.76 14.73 -12.90
C LYS A 203 -27.93 16.26 -12.94
N SER A 204 -27.60 16.98 -11.85
CA SER A 204 -27.68 18.45 -11.82
C SER A 204 -26.64 19.11 -12.74
N CYS A 205 -25.52 18.44 -13.02
CA CYS A 205 -24.49 18.89 -13.95
C CYS A 205 -24.76 18.47 -15.42
N HIS A 206 -25.92 17.85 -15.72
CA HIS A 206 -26.29 17.35 -17.04
C HIS A 206 -25.24 16.39 -17.66
N VAL A 207 -24.58 15.57 -16.81
CA VAL A 207 -23.58 14.60 -17.23
C VAL A 207 -24.23 13.27 -17.54
N ASN A 208 -23.90 12.67 -18.68
CA ASN A 208 -24.37 11.34 -19.05
C ASN A 208 -23.68 10.27 -18.23
N CYS A 209 -24.48 9.36 -17.65
CA CYS A 209 -23.98 8.23 -16.86
C CYS A 209 -24.84 7.00 -17.09
N TYR A 210 -24.32 6.06 -17.87
CA TYR A 210 -25.05 4.84 -18.27
C TYR A 210 -24.93 3.69 -17.27
N ASN A 211 -24.50 3.97 -16.06
CA ASN A 211 -24.39 2.97 -15.01
C ASN A 211 -25.75 2.47 -14.52
N ARG A 212 -25.79 1.22 -14.08
CA ARG A 212 -27.00 0.58 -13.56
C ARG A 212 -27.64 1.42 -12.44
N PRO A 213 -28.98 1.66 -12.47
CA PRO A 213 -29.67 2.41 -11.45
C PRO A 213 -29.56 1.73 -10.06
N LEU A 214 -29.80 2.50 -8.98
CA LEU A 214 -29.88 1.96 -7.63
C LEU A 214 -31.25 1.28 -7.43
N GLY A 215 -31.25 0.14 -6.75
CA GLY A 215 -32.46 -0.59 -6.42
C GLY A 215 -32.76 -1.76 -7.37
N ARG A 216 -34.02 -2.25 -7.34
CA ARG A 216 -34.49 -3.32 -8.21
C ARG A 216 -34.62 -2.80 -9.64
N PRO A 217 -34.10 -3.51 -10.67
CA PRO A 217 -34.29 -3.11 -12.05
C PRO A 217 -35.77 -3.11 -12.41
N PRO A 218 -36.23 -2.19 -13.29
CA PRO A 218 -37.61 -2.20 -13.79
C PRO A 218 -37.88 -3.51 -14.52
N LYS A 219 -39.17 -3.98 -14.50
CA LYS A 219 -39.57 -5.22 -15.13
C LYS A 219 -39.48 -5.19 -16.67
N GLU A 220 -39.69 -4.01 -17.25
CA GLU A 220 -39.55 -3.76 -18.68
C GLU A 220 -38.44 -2.75 -18.88
N GLU A 221 -37.34 -3.16 -19.43
CA GLU A 221 -36.23 -2.28 -19.83
C GLU A 221 -36.47 -1.91 -21.30
N ASN A 222 -37.05 -0.72 -21.55
CA ASN A 222 -37.00 -0.11 -22.86
C ASN A 222 -35.53 0.23 -23.16
N ASP A 223 -34.87 -0.60 -23.94
CA ASP A 223 -33.40 -0.61 -24.07
C ASP A 223 -32.94 0.36 -25.17
N THR A 224 -33.46 1.61 -25.12
CA THR A 224 -33.04 2.69 -26.00
C THR A 224 -31.56 3.03 -25.89
N HIS A 225 -30.87 2.55 -24.84
CA HIS A 225 -29.45 2.78 -24.56
C HIS A 225 -28.65 1.49 -24.35
N ALA A 226 -29.03 0.38 -25.01
CA ALA A 226 -28.34 -0.91 -24.84
C ALA A 226 -26.88 -0.85 -25.29
N GLU A 227 -26.62 -0.19 -26.43
CA GLU A 227 -25.28 -0.01 -26.98
C GLU A 227 -24.41 0.88 -26.06
N ASP A 228 -24.97 2.00 -25.57
CA ASP A 228 -24.28 2.90 -24.64
C ASP A 228 -23.94 2.20 -23.33
N LYS A 229 -24.86 1.39 -22.79
CA LYS A 229 -24.61 0.58 -21.60
C LYS A 229 -23.50 -0.45 -21.82
N LYS A 230 -23.48 -1.11 -23.00
CA LYS A 230 -22.44 -2.09 -23.36
C LYS A 230 -21.08 -1.41 -23.50
N ARG A 231 -21.02 -0.23 -24.14
CA ARG A 231 -19.82 0.60 -24.23
C ARG A 231 -19.32 1.01 -22.85
N ALA A 232 -20.21 1.52 -22.00
CA ALA A 232 -19.92 1.95 -20.64
C ALA A 232 -19.33 0.83 -19.77
N ILE A 233 -19.79 -0.42 -19.92
CA ILE A 233 -19.22 -1.59 -19.24
C ILE A 233 -17.81 -1.86 -19.76
N GLY A 234 -17.58 -1.76 -21.06
CA GLY A 234 -16.25 -1.93 -21.68
C GLY A 234 -15.24 -0.91 -21.15
N GLU A 235 -15.61 0.37 -21.15
CA GLU A 235 -14.78 1.47 -20.65
C GLU A 235 -14.47 1.34 -19.17
N ARG A 236 -15.44 0.90 -18.36
CA ARG A 236 -15.20 0.60 -16.94
C ARG A 236 -14.21 -0.54 -16.74
N ASN A 237 -14.28 -1.57 -17.57
CA ASN A 237 -13.33 -2.70 -17.48
C ASN A 237 -11.90 -2.27 -17.86
N GLU A 238 -11.75 -1.24 -18.72
CA GLU A 238 -10.44 -0.68 -19.08
C GLU A 238 -9.68 -0.17 -17.85
N ILE A 239 -10.35 0.48 -16.90
CA ILE A 239 -9.69 0.98 -15.70
C ILE A 239 -9.24 -0.17 -14.77
N GLU A 240 -10.04 -1.23 -14.65
CA GLU A 240 -9.65 -2.43 -13.89
C GLU A 240 -8.42 -3.13 -14.52
N GLY A 241 -8.41 -3.26 -15.84
CA GLY A 241 -7.27 -3.75 -16.63
C GLY A 241 -6.03 -2.87 -16.47
N THR A 242 -6.23 -1.56 -16.43
CA THR A 242 -5.17 -0.57 -16.18
C THR A 242 -4.52 -0.78 -14.83
N PHE A 243 -5.29 -0.85 -13.75
CA PHE A 243 -4.74 -1.15 -12.43
C PHE A 243 -4.04 -2.51 -12.37
N GLY A 244 -4.60 -3.52 -13.03
CA GLY A 244 -4.00 -4.85 -13.12
C GLY A 244 -2.62 -4.82 -13.79
N THR A 245 -2.50 -4.15 -14.92
CA THR A 245 -1.25 -3.99 -15.67
C THR A 245 -0.25 -3.14 -14.90
N THR A 246 -0.67 -1.98 -14.37
CA THR A 246 0.22 -1.09 -13.62
C THR A 246 0.82 -1.79 -12.39
N LYS A 247 0.05 -2.63 -11.71
CA LYS A 247 0.55 -3.42 -10.58
C LYS A 247 1.54 -4.51 -11.02
N ARG A 248 1.18 -5.31 -12.00
CA ARG A 248 1.97 -6.50 -12.39
C ARG A 248 3.20 -6.15 -13.22
N VAL A 249 3.02 -5.30 -14.23
CA VAL A 249 4.08 -4.97 -15.19
C VAL A 249 4.96 -3.83 -14.67
N TYR A 250 4.34 -2.74 -14.20
CA TYR A 250 5.06 -1.54 -13.77
C TYR A 250 5.36 -1.51 -12.27
N ARG A 251 5.06 -2.60 -11.53
CA ARG A 251 5.38 -2.79 -10.11
C ARG A 251 4.80 -1.72 -9.16
N ALA A 252 3.61 -1.21 -9.47
CA ALA A 252 2.93 -0.31 -8.56
C ALA A 252 2.47 -1.01 -7.26
N ASP A 253 2.58 -2.32 -7.14
CA ASP A 253 2.35 -3.11 -5.93
C ASP A 253 3.62 -3.53 -5.18
N ASP A 254 4.82 -3.19 -5.69
CA ASP A 254 6.11 -3.45 -5.06
C ASP A 254 6.87 -2.14 -4.78
N ILE A 255 6.23 -1.20 -4.07
CA ILE A 255 6.85 0.08 -3.71
C ILE A 255 7.98 -0.14 -2.73
N ARG A 256 9.20 0.22 -3.14
CA ARG A 256 10.42 0.15 -2.33
C ARG A 256 10.72 1.46 -1.61
N ALA A 257 10.07 2.54 -2.00
CA ALA A 257 10.18 3.84 -1.36
C ALA A 257 9.67 3.76 0.10
N LYS A 258 10.41 4.40 1.02
CA LYS A 258 10.13 4.31 2.46
C LYS A 258 9.42 5.54 3.01
N LEU A 259 9.46 6.65 2.28
CA LEU A 259 8.78 7.89 2.61
C LEU A 259 7.49 7.98 1.80
N ASP A 260 6.47 8.59 2.36
CA ASP A 260 5.17 8.86 1.74
C ASP A 260 5.32 9.55 0.37
N GLN A 261 5.97 10.71 0.33
CA GLN A 261 6.20 11.49 -0.90
C GLN A 261 6.94 10.71 -1.99
N THR A 262 7.98 9.94 -1.62
CA THR A 262 8.71 9.12 -2.60
C THR A 262 7.90 7.90 -3.04
N ALA A 263 7.01 7.40 -2.19
CA ALA A 263 6.08 6.33 -2.53
C ALA A 263 5.00 6.83 -3.51
N ASP A 264 4.48 8.06 -3.31
CA ASP A 264 3.54 8.71 -4.23
C ASP A 264 4.19 8.93 -5.61
N THR A 265 5.43 9.44 -5.62
CA THR A 265 6.21 9.60 -6.86
C THR A 265 6.41 8.25 -7.57
N TRP A 266 6.68 7.19 -6.83
CA TRP A 266 6.80 5.84 -7.40
C TRP A 266 5.50 5.39 -8.08
N ILE A 267 4.36 5.57 -7.42
CA ILE A 267 3.05 5.24 -7.98
C ILE A 267 2.82 6.06 -9.26
N GLY A 268 3.00 7.38 -9.21
CA GLY A 268 2.85 8.26 -10.36
C GLY A 268 3.73 7.85 -11.54
N ALA A 269 5.00 7.50 -11.28
CA ALA A 269 5.94 7.03 -12.30
C ALA A 269 5.48 5.72 -12.97
N CYS A 270 4.85 4.80 -12.23
CA CYS A 270 4.31 3.56 -12.80
C CYS A 270 3.16 3.84 -13.79
N PHE A 271 2.25 4.74 -13.46
CA PHE A 271 1.17 5.15 -14.36
C PHE A 271 1.69 5.96 -15.55
N PHE A 272 2.66 6.82 -15.34
CA PHE A 272 3.32 7.58 -16.40
C PHE A 272 4.03 6.65 -17.40
N ALA A 273 4.78 5.67 -16.94
CA ALA A 273 5.42 4.67 -17.80
C ALA A 273 4.40 3.90 -18.64
N LYS A 274 3.26 3.53 -18.06
CA LYS A 274 2.16 2.90 -18.82
C LYS A 274 1.64 3.82 -19.92
N ASN A 275 1.46 5.12 -19.64
CA ASN A 275 1.00 6.09 -20.63
C ASN A 275 2.01 6.29 -21.76
N ILE A 276 3.32 6.35 -21.45
CA ILE A 276 4.38 6.40 -22.47
C ILE A 276 4.32 5.17 -23.36
N MET A 277 4.15 3.97 -22.80
CA MET A 277 4.05 2.75 -23.62
C MET A 277 2.83 2.76 -24.53
N LYS A 278 1.70 3.27 -24.06
CA LYS A 278 0.51 3.48 -24.92
C LYS A 278 0.78 4.46 -26.03
N PHE A 279 1.39 5.60 -25.73
CA PHE A 279 1.77 6.62 -26.74
C PHE A 279 2.70 6.03 -27.81
N LEU A 280 3.76 5.33 -27.38
CA LEU A 280 4.72 4.70 -28.30
C LEU A 280 4.06 3.66 -29.21
N ARG A 281 3.14 2.86 -28.69
CA ARG A 281 2.36 1.91 -29.48
C ARG A 281 1.51 2.63 -30.55
N GLY A 282 0.82 3.70 -30.18
CA GLY A 282 0.04 4.52 -31.10
C GLY A 282 0.90 5.15 -32.21
N LEU A 283 2.05 5.74 -31.82
CA LEU A 283 3.00 6.33 -32.75
C LEU A 283 3.55 5.30 -33.74
N LEU A 284 3.96 4.13 -33.26
CA LEU A 284 4.44 3.05 -34.11
C LEU A 284 3.36 2.55 -35.06
N CYS A 285 2.10 2.42 -34.62
CA CYS A 285 0.99 2.08 -35.51
C CYS A 285 0.86 3.06 -36.63
N LEU A 286 0.88 4.37 -36.39
CA LEU A 286 0.80 5.41 -37.37
C LEU A 286 1.96 5.38 -38.39
N ILE A 287 3.19 5.16 -37.92
CA ILE A 287 4.36 5.07 -38.79
C ILE A 287 4.26 3.86 -39.68
N PHE A 288 3.86 2.70 -39.20
CA PHE A 288 3.76 1.47 -39.99
C PHE A 288 2.58 1.46 -40.93
N GLU A 289 1.47 2.11 -40.60
CA GLU A 289 0.34 2.30 -41.49
C GLU A 289 0.74 3.15 -42.73
N LYS A 290 1.45 4.26 -42.48
CA LYS A 290 1.95 5.14 -43.54
C LYS A 290 3.01 4.51 -44.45
N SER A 291 3.86 3.64 -43.86
CA SER A 291 4.94 2.97 -44.61
C SER A 291 4.54 1.67 -45.30
N GLY A 292 3.29 1.22 -45.17
CA GLY A 292 2.80 -0.03 -45.77
C GLY A 292 3.37 -1.31 -45.16
N LEU A 293 4.17 -1.21 -44.09
CA LEU A 293 4.91 -2.32 -43.47
C LEU A 293 4.07 -3.06 -42.39
N LYS A 294 2.84 -3.47 -42.71
CA LYS A 294 1.89 -4.13 -41.81
C LYS A 294 2.45 -5.41 -41.16
N THR A 295 3.29 -6.16 -41.85
CA THR A 295 3.91 -7.39 -41.31
C THR A 295 4.93 -7.07 -40.23
N PHE A 296 5.72 -6.01 -40.41
CA PHE A 296 6.71 -5.54 -39.47
C PHE A 296 6.03 -4.94 -38.21
N GLN A 297 4.92 -4.20 -38.40
CA GLN A 297 4.06 -3.72 -37.31
C GLN A 297 3.61 -4.87 -36.42
N LYS A 298 3.05 -5.95 -36.96
CA LYS A 298 2.62 -7.13 -36.18
C LYS A 298 3.77 -7.75 -35.41
N ARG A 299 4.98 -7.79 -35.94
CA ARG A 299 6.16 -8.35 -35.27
C ARG A 299 6.61 -7.48 -34.10
N ILE A 300 6.67 -6.16 -34.29
CA ILE A 300 7.04 -5.22 -33.22
C ILE A 300 5.99 -5.20 -32.11
N MET A 301 4.70 -5.19 -32.44
CA MET A 301 3.64 -5.26 -31.43
C MET A 301 3.73 -6.53 -30.58
N ARG A 302 4.05 -7.69 -31.16
CA ARG A 302 4.32 -8.91 -30.39
C ARG A 302 5.52 -8.78 -29.45
N ILE A 303 6.57 -8.05 -29.85
CA ILE A 303 7.71 -7.78 -28.96
C ILE A 303 7.27 -6.94 -27.74
N PHE A 304 6.47 -5.89 -27.96
CA PHE A 304 5.91 -5.12 -26.85
C PHE A 304 5.05 -5.96 -25.91
N ASP A 305 4.19 -6.81 -26.46
CA ASP A 305 3.33 -7.71 -25.66
C ASP A 305 4.19 -8.74 -24.90
N SER A 306 5.26 -9.26 -25.51
CA SER A 306 6.18 -10.17 -24.83
C SER A 306 7.02 -9.48 -23.75
N MET A 307 7.43 -8.22 -23.95
CA MET A 307 8.12 -7.44 -22.91
C MET A 307 7.21 -7.20 -21.69
N GLU A 308 5.93 -6.95 -21.88
CA GLU A 308 4.96 -6.85 -20.79
C GLU A 308 4.70 -8.22 -20.12
N ALA A 309 4.80 -9.33 -20.84
CA ALA A 309 4.61 -10.68 -20.31
C ALA A 309 5.87 -11.22 -19.58
N VAL A 310 7.08 -10.85 -20.01
CA VAL A 310 8.37 -11.34 -19.50
C VAL A 310 8.81 -10.62 -18.22
N LEU A 311 8.24 -9.47 -17.89
CA LEU A 311 8.51 -8.86 -16.60
C LEU A 311 8.05 -9.82 -15.48
N PRO A 312 8.97 -10.34 -14.64
CA PRO A 312 8.70 -11.50 -13.79
C PRO A 312 7.51 -11.25 -12.88
N THR A 313 6.49 -12.09 -13.01
CA THR A 313 5.41 -12.17 -12.04
C THR A 313 6.01 -12.56 -10.68
N PRO A 314 5.55 -11.97 -9.58
CA PRO A 314 6.09 -12.26 -8.24
C PRO A 314 5.94 -13.73 -7.78
N GLN A 315 5.36 -14.60 -8.57
CA GLN A 315 5.13 -16.00 -8.21
C GLN A 315 6.31 -16.95 -8.49
N GLY A 316 7.32 -16.52 -9.28
CA GLY A 316 8.46 -17.36 -9.65
C GLY A 316 9.58 -17.48 -8.61
N CYS A 317 9.58 -16.71 -7.54
CA CYS A 317 10.68 -16.66 -6.57
C CYS A 317 10.41 -17.36 -5.24
N MET A 318 9.45 -18.33 -5.20
CA MET A 318 9.11 -19.07 -3.98
C MET A 318 9.28 -20.58 -4.10
N LYS A 319 10.15 -21.03 -4.99
CA LYS A 319 10.56 -22.44 -4.98
C LYS A 319 12.08 -22.52 -4.92
N GLU A 320 12.65 -22.19 -3.81
CA GLU A 320 13.98 -22.62 -3.39
C GLU A 320 14.37 -21.80 -2.16
N ILE A 321 13.96 -22.26 -1.02
CA ILE A 321 14.72 -22.28 0.25
C ILE A 321 13.90 -23.21 1.15
N ASN A 322 14.26 -24.51 1.10
CA ASN A 322 14.01 -25.44 2.18
C ASN A 322 14.84 -25.08 3.40
#